data_588168839c940085c6b73a48ae8932f6
#
_entry.id   588168839c940085c6b73a48ae8932f6
#
_cell.length_a   1.000
_cell.length_b   1.000
_cell.length_c   1.000
_cell.angle_alpha   90.00
_cell.angle_beta   90.00
_cell.angle_gamma   90.00
#
_symmetry.space_group_name_H-M   'P 1'
#
loop_
_entity.id
_entity.type
_entity.pdbx_description
1 polymer ?
#
loop_
_entity_poly.entity_id
_entity_poly.type
_entity_poly.pdbx_seq_one_letter_code
_entity_poly.pdbx_strand_id
1 'polypeptide(L)'
;EFKLKILYGLVNNYQEIHFNNICNDNHSGAFGYFVNEAFKQIAELQFTNVTVTNHRKFINHYFVNDICFLISHGKDDKSLKFGFKPVLDLKGAEKIDQYCKQNGIYKKADLVIFKKGDSHQALFDMCTSDDFYYYNYPALSPSSNWIKNNFKLGRRGFINESFKGLKNYMKIHFIK
;
A
#
# COMPACT_ATOMS: atom_id res chain seq x y z
N GLU A 1 12.36 -2.67 14.13
CA GLU A 1 11.65 -3.18 15.31
C GLU A 1 10.15 -3.41 15.03
N PHE A 2 9.39 -2.41 14.54
CA PHE A 2 7.94 -2.54 14.32
C PHE A 2 7.56 -3.71 13.38
N LYS A 3 8.22 -3.80 12.20
CA LYS A 3 7.95 -4.89 11.25
C LYS A 3 8.29 -6.28 11.80
N LEU A 4 9.35 -6.39 12.60
CA LEU A 4 9.70 -7.65 13.27
C LEU A 4 8.63 -8.08 14.28
N LYS A 5 8.07 -7.14 15.05
CA LYS A 5 6.96 -7.47 15.96
C LYS A 5 5.73 -8.00 15.23
N ILE A 6 5.38 -7.40 14.09
CA ILE A 6 4.31 -7.93 13.22
C ILE A 6 4.66 -9.32 12.72
N LEU A 7 5.87 -9.50 12.18
CA LEU A 7 6.35 -10.78 11.65
C LEU A 7 6.25 -11.90 12.68
N TYR A 8 6.78 -11.70 13.90
CA TYR A 8 6.70 -12.69 14.98
C TYR A 8 5.26 -13.09 15.36
N GLY A 9 4.30 -12.16 15.22
CA GLY A 9 2.87 -12.47 15.42
C GLY A 9 2.24 -13.28 14.28
N LEU A 10 2.87 -13.35 13.11
CA LEU A 10 2.31 -13.98 11.91
C LEU A 10 2.94 -15.34 11.59
N VAL A 11 4.25 -15.53 11.83
CA VAL A 11 5.02 -16.65 11.29
C VAL A 11 4.49 -18.04 11.63
N ASN A 12 3.84 -18.20 12.78
CA ASN A 12 3.29 -19.47 13.22
C ASN A 12 1.83 -19.68 12.78
N ASN A 13 1.20 -18.67 12.18
CA ASN A 13 -0.23 -18.68 11.86
C ASN A 13 -0.51 -18.71 10.35
N TYR A 14 0.50 -18.50 9.51
CA TYR A 14 0.36 -18.44 8.06
C TYR A 14 1.39 -19.31 7.36
N GLN A 15 0.97 -19.99 6.29
CA GLN A 15 1.85 -20.84 5.48
C GLN A 15 2.87 -20.03 4.69
N GLU A 16 2.44 -18.88 4.18
CA GLU A 16 3.27 -17.94 3.42
C GLU A 16 3.01 -16.50 3.87
N ILE A 17 4.06 -15.72 3.98
CA ILE A 17 4.03 -14.32 4.37
C ILE A 17 4.85 -13.49 3.38
N HIS A 18 4.22 -12.53 2.73
CA HIS A 18 4.85 -11.64 1.77
C HIS A 18 4.81 -10.18 2.25
N PHE A 19 5.99 -9.58 2.44
CA PHE A 19 6.12 -8.14 2.68
C PHE A 19 6.45 -7.43 1.36
N ASN A 20 5.52 -6.62 0.85
CA ASN A 20 5.75 -5.76 -0.30
C ASN A 20 5.93 -4.31 0.16
N ASN A 21 7.14 -3.80 0.07
CA ASN A 21 7.50 -2.45 0.55
C ASN A 21 7.77 -1.50 -0.61
N ILE A 22 7.14 -0.33 -0.59
CA ILE A 22 7.56 0.81 -1.42
C ILE A 22 8.67 1.54 -0.66
N CYS A 23 9.85 1.65 -1.27
CA CYS A 23 11.07 2.14 -0.61
C CYS A 23 11.64 3.42 -1.24
N ASN A 24 10.88 4.09 -2.06
CA ASN A 24 11.29 5.36 -2.67
C ASN A 24 10.18 6.40 -2.47
N ASP A 25 9.82 6.58 -1.20
CA ASP A 25 8.83 7.58 -0.80
C ASP A 25 9.50 8.95 -0.57
N ASN A 26 8.68 9.99 -0.48
CA ASN A 26 9.15 11.36 -0.30
C ASN A 26 9.59 11.69 1.14
N HIS A 27 9.42 10.77 2.10
CA HIS A 27 9.80 10.98 3.51
C HIS A 27 11.13 10.32 3.85
N SER A 28 11.30 9.05 3.50
CA SER A 28 12.48 8.26 3.88
C SER A 28 13.54 8.15 2.78
N GLY A 29 13.17 8.39 1.53
CA GLY A 29 14.08 8.35 0.40
C GLY A 29 14.91 7.05 0.35
N ALA A 30 16.22 7.19 0.10
CA ALA A 30 17.15 6.06 0.04
C ALA A 30 17.33 5.35 1.39
N PHE A 31 17.20 6.05 2.52
CA PHE A 31 17.35 5.46 3.84
C PHE A 31 16.26 4.41 4.12
N GLY A 32 15.04 4.66 3.70
CA GLY A 32 13.94 3.70 3.81
C GLY A 32 14.24 2.38 3.12
N TYR A 33 14.95 2.42 1.99
CA TYR A 33 15.39 1.20 1.31
C TYR A 33 16.38 0.39 2.16
N PHE A 34 17.41 1.02 2.71
CA PHE A 34 18.39 0.31 3.54
C PHE A 34 17.77 -0.33 4.79
N VAL A 35 16.85 0.36 5.45
CA VAL A 35 16.12 -0.20 6.60
C VAL A 35 15.29 -1.42 6.20
N ASN A 36 14.64 -1.38 5.03
CA ASN A 36 13.85 -2.50 4.54
C ASN A 36 14.71 -3.67 4.05
N GLU A 37 15.92 -3.41 3.52
CA GLU A 37 16.87 -4.47 3.18
C GLU A 37 17.40 -5.17 4.44
N ALA A 38 17.73 -4.42 5.50
CA ALA A 38 18.09 -5.02 6.78
C ALA A 38 16.95 -5.88 7.36
N PHE A 39 15.71 -5.41 7.29
CA PHE A 39 14.54 -6.22 7.67
C PHE A 39 14.42 -7.49 6.84
N LYS A 40 14.61 -7.39 5.51
CA LYS A 40 14.60 -8.53 4.60
C LYS A 40 15.59 -9.60 5.00
N GLN A 41 16.86 -9.21 5.19
CA GLN A 41 17.92 -10.14 5.60
C GLN A 41 17.58 -10.86 6.90
N ILE A 42 17.11 -10.14 7.92
CA ILE A 42 16.74 -10.75 9.21
C ILE A 42 15.55 -11.71 9.03
N ALA A 43 14.52 -11.30 8.31
CA ALA A 43 13.30 -12.08 8.15
C ALA A 43 13.52 -13.37 7.36
N GLU A 44 14.18 -13.28 6.21
CA GLU A 44 14.41 -14.42 5.32
C GLU A 44 15.48 -15.39 5.84
N LEU A 45 16.42 -14.93 6.69
CA LEU A 45 17.36 -15.82 7.39
C LEU A 45 16.70 -16.61 8.53
N GLN A 46 15.72 -16.05 9.20
CA GLN A 46 15.08 -16.68 10.37
C GLN A 46 13.87 -17.54 10.00
N PHE A 47 13.18 -17.25 8.89
CA PHE A 47 11.91 -17.87 8.56
C PHE A 47 11.83 -18.27 7.09
N THR A 48 11.61 -19.55 6.84
CA THR A 48 11.53 -20.14 5.49
C THR A 48 10.21 -19.80 4.76
N ASN A 49 9.17 -19.43 5.51
CA ASN A 49 7.86 -19.08 4.97
C ASN A 49 7.66 -17.56 4.76
N VAL A 50 8.75 -16.77 4.81
CA VAL A 50 8.72 -15.30 4.67
C VAL A 50 9.45 -14.87 3.41
N THR A 51 8.83 -14.01 2.63
CA THR A 51 9.44 -13.32 1.48
C THR A 51 9.30 -11.82 1.63
N VAL A 52 10.37 -11.08 1.44
CA VAL A 52 10.34 -9.61 1.48
C VAL A 52 10.76 -9.03 0.14
N THR A 53 9.90 -8.24 -0.46
CA THR A 53 10.18 -7.53 -1.72
C THR A 53 10.24 -6.03 -1.47
N ASN A 54 11.39 -5.42 -1.76
CA ASN A 54 11.65 -4.00 -1.59
C ASN A 54 11.69 -3.30 -2.95
N HIS A 55 10.65 -2.53 -3.25
CA HIS A 55 10.49 -1.85 -4.53
C HIS A 55 11.07 -0.43 -4.46
N ARG A 56 12.14 -0.16 -5.22
CA ARG A 56 12.75 1.17 -5.37
C ARG A 56 12.01 2.02 -6.41
N LYS A 57 10.67 2.04 -6.31
CA LYS A 57 9.78 2.77 -7.21
C LYS A 57 8.72 3.50 -6.40
N PHE A 58 8.15 4.57 -6.95
CA PHE A 58 7.01 5.27 -6.33
C PHE A 58 5.73 4.46 -6.39
N ILE A 59 5.57 3.65 -7.43
CA ILE A 59 4.46 2.72 -7.61
C ILE A 59 5.00 1.37 -8.05
N ASN A 60 4.38 0.33 -7.56
CA ASN A 60 4.55 -1.01 -8.07
C ASN A 60 3.26 -1.81 -7.97
N HIS A 61 3.24 -3.00 -8.56
CA HIS A 61 2.12 -3.93 -8.47
C HIS A 61 2.61 -5.35 -8.24
N TYR A 62 1.74 -6.14 -7.65
CA TYR A 62 1.93 -7.58 -7.47
C TYR A 62 0.58 -8.30 -7.59
N PHE A 63 0.62 -9.59 -7.88
CA PHE A 63 -0.56 -10.41 -8.03
C PHE A 63 -0.67 -11.40 -6.87
N VAL A 64 -1.88 -11.62 -6.42
CA VAL A 64 -2.26 -12.72 -5.53
C VAL A 64 -3.46 -13.38 -6.19
N ASN A 65 -3.27 -14.56 -6.75
CA ASN A 65 -4.24 -15.20 -7.65
C ASN A 65 -4.67 -14.22 -8.77
N ASP A 66 -5.97 -14.07 -8.98
CA ASP A 66 -6.57 -13.22 -10.01
C ASP A 66 -6.75 -11.75 -9.56
N ILE A 67 -6.12 -11.36 -8.44
CA ILE A 67 -6.20 -10.00 -7.92
C ILE A 67 -4.85 -9.30 -8.10
N CYS A 68 -4.87 -8.12 -8.71
CA CYS A 68 -3.72 -7.24 -8.78
C CYS A 68 -3.82 -6.14 -7.73
N PHE A 69 -2.79 -6.03 -6.91
CA PHE A 69 -2.61 -4.92 -5.97
C PHE A 69 -1.58 -3.94 -6.52
N LEU A 70 -2.02 -2.72 -6.82
CA LEU A 70 -1.11 -1.61 -7.07
C LEU A 70 -0.83 -0.92 -5.75
N ILE A 71 0.43 -0.70 -5.44
CA ILE A 71 0.84 -0.05 -4.18
C ILE A 71 1.66 1.20 -4.46
N SER A 72 1.37 2.27 -3.73
CA SER A 72 2.09 3.53 -3.77
C SER A 72 2.14 4.14 -2.37
N HIS A 73 3.19 4.89 -2.05
CA HIS A 73 3.19 5.69 -0.84
C HIS A 73 2.09 6.77 -0.91
N GLY A 74 1.98 7.44 -2.03
CA GLY A 74 0.96 8.49 -2.26
C GLY A 74 1.49 9.61 -3.12
N LYS A 75 2.17 10.59 -2.54
CA LYS A 75 2.74 11.69 -3.32
C LYS A 75 3.85 11.15 -4.24
N ASP A 76 3.71 11.45 -5.52
CA ASP A 76 4.62 11.03 -6.58
C ASP A 76 4.71 12.11 -7.65
N ASP A 77 5.90 12.66 -7.83
CA ASP A 77 6.18 13.72 -8.80
C ASP A 77 6.65 13.16 -10.17
N LYS A 78 6.90 11.86 -10.28
CA LYS A 78 7.53 11.25 -11.47
C LYS A 78 6.63 10.30 -12.24
N SER A 79 6.14 9.25 -11.57
CA SER A 79 5.45 8.16 -12.25
C SER A 79 4.01 8.51 -12.61
N LEU A 80 3.19 8.78 -11.61
CA LEU A 80 1.78 9.11 -11.82
C LEU A 80 1.46 10.58 -11.52
N LYS A 81 2.40 11.31 -10.95
CA LYS A 81 2.25 12.72 -10.54
C LYS A 81 1.03 12.93 -9.65
N PHE A 82 0.84 12.02 -8.70
CA PHE A 82 -0.21 12.15 -7.69
C PHE A 82 0.14 13.24 -6.68
N GLY A 83 -0.86 14.02 -6.30
CA GLY A 83 -0.81 14.85 -5.12
C GLY A 83 -1.03 14.03 -3.83
N PHE A 84 -0.89 14.70 -2.69
CA PHE A 84 -1.11 14.10 -1.37
C PHE A 84 -2.59 13.94 -1.00
N LYS A 85 -3.53 14.47 -1.80
CA LYS A 85 -4.98 14.40 -1.51
C LYS A 85 -5.47 12.95 -1.46
N PRO A 86 -6.36 12.60 -0.53
CA PRO A 86 -6.92 11.26 -0.44
C PRO A 86 -7.91 10.93 -1.56
N VAL A 87 -8.57 11.96 -2.09
CA VAL A 87 -9.63 11.81 -3.10
C VAL A 87 -9.03 11.49 -4.47
N LEU A 88 -9.59 10.51 -5.16
CA LEU A 88 -9.30 10.24 -6.55
C LEU A 88 -10.10 11.21 -7.44
N ASP A 89 -9.42 11.93 -8.29
CA ASP A 89 -10.03 12.71 -9.37
C ASP A 89 -9.94 11.96 -10.71
N LEU A 90 -10.67 12.44 -11.71
CA LEU A 90 -10.68 11.80 -13.03
C LEU A 90 -9.29 11.72 -13.67
N LYS A 91 -8.46 12.76 -13.51
CA LYS A 91 -7.08 12.75 -14.02
C LYS A 91 -6.21 11.71 -13.31
N GLY A 92 -6.43 11.50 -12.02
CA GLY A 92 -5.78 10.43 -11.26
C GLY A 92 -6.23 9.06 -11.73
N ALA A 93 -7.53 8.88 -11.95
CA ALA A 93 -8.09 7.64 -12.48
C ALA A 93 -7.53 7.29 -13.86
N GLU A 94 -7.49 8.25 -14.78
CA GLU A 94 -6.89 8.06 -16.11
C GLU A 94 -5.41 7.62 -16.05
N LYS A 95 -4.62 8.19 -15.13
CA LYS A 95 -3.21 7.81 -14.97
C LYS A 95 -3.04 6.39 -14.43
N ILE A 96 -3.87 5.98 -13.47
CA ILE A 96 -3.89 4.61 -12.96
C ILE A 96 -4.27 3.64 -14.07
N ASP A 97 -5.33 3.95 -14.80
CA ASP A 97 -5.80 3.16 -15.92
C ASP A 97 -4.70 3.00 -17.00
N GLN A 98 -4.05 4.10 -17.36
CA GLN A 98 -2.93 4.07 -18.30
C GLN A 98 -1.77 3.19 -17.79
N TYR A 99 -1.44 3.26 -16.50
CA TYR A 99 -0.42 2.39 -15.89
C TYR A 99 -0.84 0.91 -16.00
N CYS A 100 -2.10 0.59 -15.70
CA CYS A 100 -2.62 -0.77 -15.80
C CYS A 100 -2.56 -1.31 -17.23
N LYS A 101 -2.94 -0.51 -18.21
CA LYS A 101 -2.88 -0.85 -19.64
C LYS A 101 -1.44 -1.08 -20.11
N GLN A 102 -0.53 -0.17 -19.77
CA GLN A 102 0.90 -0.26 -20.14
C GLN A 102 1.58 -1.50 -19.54
N ASN A 103 1.17 -1.95 -18.37
CA ASN A 103 1.74 -3.12 -17.70
C ASN A 103 0.93 -4.41 -17.97
N GLY A 104 -0.10 -4.36 -18.80
CA GLY A 104 -0.93 -5.51 -19.16
C GLY A 104 -1.69 -6.13 -17.97
N ILE A 105 -2.01 -5.32 -16.95
CA ILE A 105 -2.61 -5.79 -15.69
C ILE A 105 -3.99 -6.35 -15.94
N TYR A 106 -4.83 -5.67 -16.69
CA TYR A 106 -6.20 -6.11 -17.00
C TYR A 106 -6.30 -7.42 -17.80
N LYS A 107 -5.18 -7.89 -18.37
CA LYS A 107 -5.12 -9.20 -19.04
C LYS A 107 -4.84 -10.35 -18.08
N LYS A 108 -4.46 -10.05 -16.83
CA LYS A 108 -3.96 -11.01 -15.84
C LYS A 108 -4.74 -11.00 -14.53
N ALA A 109 -5.57 -9.99 -14.31
CA ALA A 109 -6.32 -9.83 -13.08
C ALA A 109 -7.80 -9.60 -13.39
N ASP A 110 -8.64 -10.27 -12.63
CA ASP A 110 -10.09 -10.06 -12.63
C ASP A 110 -10.52 -8.92 -11.70
N LEU A 111 -9.65 -8.59 -10.73
CA LEU A 111 -9.85 -7.51 -9.79
C LEU A 111 -8.56 -6.69 -9.63
N VAL A 112 -8.67 -5.38 -9.76
CA VAL A 112 -7.55 -4.46 -9.55
C VAL A 112 -7.85 -3.53 -8.39
N ILE A 113 -6.92 -3.42 -7.44
CA ILE A 113 -7.06 -2.55 -6.28
C ILE A 113 -5.82 -1.65 -6.16
N PHE A 114 -6.02 -0.35 -6.31
CA PHE A 114 -4.97 0.63 -6.07
C PHE A 114 -4.97 1.06 -4.60
N LYS A 115 -3.82 0.93 -3.95
CA LYS A 115 -3.61 1.20 -2.53
C LYS A 115 -2.57 2.30 -2.34
N LYS A 116 -2.95 3.35 -1.62
CA LYS A 116 -2.04 4.45 -1.33
C LYS A 116 -2.17 4.93 0.12
N GLY A 117 -1.12 5.59 0.61
CA GLY A 117 -1.07 6.24 1.91
C GLY A 117 -0.92 7.77 1.83
N ASP A 118 0.06 8.33 2.54
CA ASP A 118 0.53 9.73 2.58
C ASP A 118 -0.46 10.75 3.19
N SER A 119 -1.71 10.77 2.76
CA SER A 119 -2.71 11.74 3.22
C SER A 119 -3.29 11.45 4.62
N HIS A 120 -2.94 10.34 5.24
CA HIS A 120 -3.35 9.93 6.59
C HIS A 120 -4.87 9.83 6.80
N GLN A 121 -5.64 9.66 5.75
CA GLN A 121 -7.10 9.56 5.80
C GLN A 121 -7.57 8.25 5.18
N ALA A 122 -8.53 7.58 5.82
CA ALA A 122 -9.17 6.41 5.23
C ALA A 122 -10.22 6.87 4.21
N LEU A 123 -10.08 6.43 2.97
CA LEU A 123 -11.05 6.66 1.90
C LEU A 123 -11.06 5.44 0.97
N PHE A 124 -12.27 5.01 0.61
CA PHE A 124 -12.49 3.90 -0.32
C PHE A 124 -13.38 4.40 -1.44
N ASP A 125 -12.88 4.32 -2.64
CA ASP A 125 -13.60 4.75 -3.85
C ASP A 125 -13.74 3.54 -4.78
N MET A 126 -14.99 3.20 -5.05
CA MET A 126 -15.38 2.11 -5.95
C MET A 126 -16.28 2.63 -7.07
N CYS A 127 -16.31 3.97 -7.25
CA CYS A 127 -17.26 4.63 -8.15
C CYS A 127 -16.59 5.47 -9.23
N THR A 128 -15.38 6.00 -8.98
CA THR A 128 -14.70 6.91 -9.93
C THR A 128 -14.14 6.15 -11.13
N SER A 129 -13.84 4.85 -10.98
CA SER A 129 -13.41 3.97 -12.08
C SER A 129 -14.22 2.68 -12.06
N ASP A 130 -14.59 2.20 -13.24
CA ASP A 130 -15.19 0.88 -13.44
C ASP A 130 -14.16 -0.25 -13.47
N ASP A 131 -12.89 0.08 -13.70
CA ASP A 131 -11.83 -0.89 -13.97
C ASP A 131 -10.99 -1.25 -12.73
N PHE A 132 -11.03 -0.41 -11.67
CA PHE A 132 -10.28 -0.67 -10.44
C PHE A 132 -10.91 0.02 -9.23
N TYR A 133 -10.64 -0.53 -8.03
CA TYR A 133 -10.95 0.09 -6.74
C TYR A 133 -9.77 0.93 -6.27
N TYR A 134 -10.05 2.07 -5.65
CA TYR A 134 -9.05 2.96 -5.11
C TYR A 134 -9.19 3.08 -3.60
N TYR A 135 -8.12 2.74 -2.86
CA TYR A 135 -8.08 2.78 -1.41
C TYR A 135 -6.96 3.71 -0.94
N ASN A 136 -7.31 4.68 -0.12
CA ASN A 136 -6.37 5.50 0.62
C ASN A 136 -6.40 5.10 2.09
N TYR A 137 -5.22 4.77 2.64
CA TYR A 137 -5.13 4.18 3.96
C TYR A 137 -4.86 5.22 5.05
N PRO A 138 -5.36 5.00 6.30
CA PRO A 138 -5.03 5.82 7.45
C PRO A 138 -3.56 5.63 7.84
N ALA A 139 -2.99 6.58 8.55
CA ALA A 139 -1.67 6.46 9.14
C ALA A 139 -1.69 5.64 10.43
N LEU A 140 -0.64 4.87 10.67
CA LEU A 140 -0.38 4.24 11.97
C LEU A 140 0.24 5.23 12.96
N SER A 141 1.11 6.12 12.47
CA SER A 141 1.84 7.09 13.30
C SER A 141 0.97 8.26 13.74
N PRO A 142 1.27 8.90 14.86
CA PRO A 142 0.68 10.18 15.23
C PRO A 142 0.96 11.24 14.16
N SER A 143 0.00 12.14 13.93
CA SER A 143 0.20 13.27 13.02
C SER A 143 1.25 14.23 13.57
N SER A 144 2.15 14.68 12.70
CA SER A 144 3.09 15.75 13.02
C SER A 144 2.36 17.07 13.32
N ASN A 145 3.03 18.00 13.98
CA ASN A 145 2.46 19.33 14.22
C ASN A 145 2.15 20.08 12.91
N TRP A 146 2.96 19.86 11.89
CA TRP A 146 2.70 20.43 10.56
C TRP A 146 1.38 19.92 9.97
N ILE A 147 1.11 18.62 10.03
CA ILE A 147 -0.17 18.04 9.58
C ILE A 147 -1.33 18.57 10.41
N LYS A 148 -1.17 18.64 11.75
CA LYS A 148 -2.23 19.16 12.64
C LYS A 148 -2.63 20.59 12.32
N ASN A 149 -1.66 21.42 11.91
CA ASN A 149 -1.89 22.84 11.64
C ASN A 149 -2.41 23.13 10.22
N ASN A 150 -2.16 22.24 9.27
CA ASN A 150 -2.42 22.51 7.86
C ASN A 150 -3.52 21.62 7.24
N PHE A 151 -3.91 20.53 7.89
CA PHE A 151 -4.85 19.56 7.32
C PHE A 151 -5.88 19.08 8.33
N LYS A 152 -7.02 18.61 7.81
CA LYS A 152 -7.99 17.87 8.61
C LYS A 152 -7.37 16.55 9.07
N LEU A 153 -7.38 16.31 10.37
CA LEU A 153 -6.84 15.07 10.94
C LEU A 153 -7.74 13.88 10.61
N GLY A 154 -7.15 12.85 10.03
CA GLY A 154 -7.75 11.52 9.93
C GLY A 154 -7.59 10.73 11.24
N ARG A 155 -8.45 9.74 11.45
CA ARG A 155 -8.25 8.76 12.51
C ARG A 155 -7.06 7.87 12.18
N ARG A 156 -6.19 7.63 13.16
CA ARG A 156 -5.08 6.67 13.02
C ARG A 156 -5.63 5.24 12.96
N GLY A 157 -4.95 4.38 12.22
CA GLY A 157 -5.39 3.00 12.16
C GLY A 157 -4.66 2.16 11.12
N PHE A 158 -5.15 0.97 10.97
CA PHE A 158 -4.73 0.03 9.92
C PHE A 158 -5.93 -0.76 9.40
N ILE A 159 -5.74 -1.44 8.30
CA ILE A 159 -6.79 -2.19 7.62
C ILE A 159 -6.34 -3.62 7.47
N ASN A 160 -7.20 -4.55 7.91
CA ASN A 160 -7.11 -5.95 7.56
C ASN A 160 -8.06 -6.23 6.40
N GLU A 161 -7.52 -6.82 5.34
CA GLU A 161 -8.31 -7.29 4.22
C GLU A 161 -8.16 -8.81 4.10
N SER A 162 -9.26 -9.48 3.83
CA SER A 162 -9.30 -10.92 3.57
C SER A 162 -10.05 -11.16 2.27
N PHE A 163 -9.53 -12.04 1.44
CA PHE A 163 -10.13 -12.38 0.16
C PHE A 163 -10.53 -13.86 0.13
N LYS A 164 -11.72 -14.11 -0.38
CA LYS A 164 -12.18 -15.48 -0.72
C LYS A 164 -12.61 -15.44 -2.19
N GLY A 165 -11.73 -15.87 -3.09
CA GLY A 165 -11.83 -15.53 -4.49
C GLY A 165 -11.80 -14.02 -4.65
N LEU A 166 -12.73 -13.44 -5.41
CA LEU A 166 -12.85 -11.99 -5.61
C LEU A 166 -13.62 -11.26 -4.49
N LYS A 167 -14.21 -12.00 -3.53
CA LYS A 167 -14.91 -11.38 -2.41
C LYS A 167 -13.92 -10.79 -1.42
N ASN A 168 -14.00 -9.48 -1.19
CA ASN A 168 -13.18 -8.75 -0.24
C ASN A 168 -13.94 -8.51 1.06
N TYR A 169 -13.32 -8.87 2.18
CA TYR A 169 -13.78 -8.59 3.54
C TYR A 169 -12.79 -7.63 4.18
N MET A 170 -13.24 -6.44 4.52
CA MET A 170 -12.39 -5.37 5.06
C MET A 170 -12.78 -5.04 6.50
N LYS A 171 -11.77 -4.96 7.37
CA LYS A 171 -11.92 -4.50 8.75
C LYS A 171 -10.97 -3.35 9.02
N ILE A 172 -11.53 -2.20 9.37
CA ILE A 172 -10.76 -1.00 9.72
C ILE A 172 -10.59 -0.97 11.24
N HIS A 173 -9.34 -0.90 11.69
CA HIS A 173 -8.98 -0.78 13.10
C HIS A 173 -8.50 0.64 13.38
N PHE A 174 -9.31 1.42 14.10
CA PHE A 174 -8.89 2.74 14.56
C PHE A 174 -8.19 2.65 15.92
N ILE A 175 -7.07 3.38 16.02
CA ILE A 175 -6.26 3.48 17.23
C ILE A 175 -6.66 4.79 17.95
N LYS A 176 -6.88 4.69 19.24
CA LYS A 176 -7.15 5.85 20.11
C LYS A 176 -5.90 6.68 20.36
#